data_2abf7567f2f072560a958f7d3b2c0f8f
#
_entry.id   2abf7567f2f072560a958f7d3b2c0f8f
#
_cell.length_a   1.000
_cell.length_b   1.000
_cell.length_c   1.000
_cell.angle_alpha   90.00
_cell.angle_beta   90.00
_cell.angle_gamma   90.00
#
_symmetry.space_group_name_H-M   'P 1'
#
loop_
_entity.id
_entity.type
_entity.pdbx_description
1 polymer ?
#
loop_
_entity_poly.entity_id
_entity_poly.type
_entity_poly.pdbx_seq_one_letter_code
_entity_poly.pdbx_strand_id
1 'polypeptide(L)'
;MRRINLKSERGQTVVLLALAFVALLGFTALAIDGGMVYANRRHMQNASDAASLAGGSAVAMYLENHYVVYSDWSCSDSRVISAQINATNGGEITAIRSAAVNDYTIDAEIADMNGVDTDCIQGYDNGSWIERYIDVKTFITSDTPTAFAHFVYNGPLRNTVEAVTRVKPRIPLAFGNAIVALGMDCQDAGIDFDGDSGVIVSGGGIFSNSCIDTQGGVGVAVYGGYDITCRTPDCYDDHGGAGSISPMPEEGMGRALPRESYAVPTPDCAS
;
A
#
# COMPACT_ATOMS: atom_id res chain seq x y z
N MET A 1 4.80 77.50 -42.79
CA MET A 1 5.48 76.17 -42.73
C MET A 1 6.32 76.13 -41.47
N ARG A 2 5.88 75.35 -40.47
CA ARG A 2 6.58 75.23 -39.19
C ARG A 2 7.56 74.05 -39.31
N ARG A 3 8.85 74.32 -39.36
CA ARG A 3 9.88 73.26 -39.38
C ARG A 3 9.90 72.61 -38.04
N ILE A 4 9.50 71.29 -37.98
CA ILE A 4 9.66 70.41 -36.83
C ILE A 4 11.16 70.15 -36.71
N ASN A 5 11.79 70.74 -35.69
CA ASN A 5 13.18 70.49 -35.35
C ASN A 5 13.22 69.09 -34.68
N LEU A 6 13.53 68.08 -35.45
CA LEU A 6 13.84 66.72 -34.90
C LEU A 6 15.20 66.84 -34.19
N LYS A 7 15.18 67.18 -32.90
CA LYS A 7 16.31 66.98 -32.00
C LYS A 7 16.78 65.56 -32.11
N SER A 8 18.04 65.39 -32.43
CA SER A 8 18.67 64.06 -32.52
C SER A 8 18.52 63.26 -31.19
N GLU A 9 17.62 62.23 -31.13
CA GLU A 9 17.39 61.36 -30.00
C GLU A 9 18.40 60.20 -29.94
N ARG A 10 19.58 60.34 -30.56
CA ARG A 10 20.60 59.29 -30.69
C ARG A 10 21.16 58.80 -29.36
N GLY A 11 21.10 59.59 -28.28
CA GLY A 11 21.52 59.16 -26.92
C GLY A 11 20.50 58.27 -26.16
N GLN A 12 19.23 58.49 -26.46
CA GLN A 12 18.15 57.83 -25.75
C GLN A 12 18.03 56.33 -26.13
N THR A 13 18.35 55.99 -27.38
CA THR A 13 18.32 54.61 -27.89
C THR A 13 19.35 53.71 -27.21
N VAL A 14 20.55 54.25 -26.90
CA VAL A 14 21.62 53.48 -26.22
C VAL A 14 21.22 53.11 -24.79
N VAL A 15 20.56 54.03 -24.07
CA VAL A 15 20.08 53.77 -22.71
C VAL A 15 18.97 52.72 -22.71
N LEU A 16 18.01 52.80 -23.63
CA LEU A 16 16.96 51.83 -23.79
C LEU A 16 17.51 50.43 -24.16
N LEU A 17 18.51 50.38 -25.05
CA LEU A 17 19.19 49.16 -25.43
C LEU A 17 19.91 48.52 -24.23
N ALA A 18 20.62 49.31 -23.42
CA ALA A 18 21.30 48.83 -22.22
C ALA A 18 20.30 48.25 -21.19
N LEU A 19 19.19 48.95 -20.95
CA LEU A 19 18.14 48.45 -20.05
C LEU A 19 17.50 47.17 -20.58
N ALA A 20 17.20 47.10 -21.88
CA ALA A 20 16.67 45.91 -22.50
C ALA A 20 17.64 44.71 -22.38
N PHE A 21 18.94 44.96 -22.53
CA PHE A 21 19.97 43.91 -22.39
C PHE A 21 20.06 43.37 -20.96
N VAL A 22 20.02 44.25 -19.96
CA VAL A 22 19.99 43.87 -18.55
C VAL A 22 18.74 43.05 -18.23
N ALA A 23 17.57 43.46 -18.73
CA ALA A 23 16.33 42.72 -18.55
C ALA A 23 16.40 41.30 -19.18
N LEU A 24 16.92 41.20 -20.40
CA LEU A 24 17.10 39.91 -21.08
C LEU A 24 18.07 39.00 -20.31
N LEU A 25 19.17 39.51 -19.80
CA LEU A 25 20.09 38.75 -18.95
C LEU A 25 19.41 38.27 -17.66
N GLY A 26 18.60 39.11 -17.03
CA GLY A 26 17.83 38.77 -15.85
C GLY A 26 16.82 37.64 -16.12
N PHE A 27 16.08 37.69 -17.22
CA PHE A 27 15.16 36.60 -17.60
C PHE A 27 15.91 35.32 -17.95
N THR A 28 17.05 35.41 -18.63
CA THR A 28 17.87 34.23 -18.95
C THR A 28 18.40 33.57 -17.67
N ALA A 29 18.89 34.35 -16.72
CA ALA A 29 19.35 33.89 -15.42
C ALA A 29 18.25 33.17 -14.66
N LEU A 30 17.05 33.76 -14.59
CA LEU A 30 15.90 33.18 -13.94
C LEU A 30 15.45 31.88 -14.62
N ALA A 31 15.50 31.80 -15.94
CA ALA A 31 15.14 30.58 -16.69
C ALA A 31 16.12 29.44 -16.42
N ILE A 32 17.42 29.71 -16.30
CA ILE A 32 18.45 28.71 -16.00
C ILE A 32 18.28 28.21 -14.57
N ASP A 33 18.22 29.10 -13.57
CA ASP A 33 18.09 28.68 -12.17
C ASP A 33 16.75 27.98 -11.91
N GLY A 34 15.66 28.48 -12.47
CA GLY A 34 14.34 27.86 -12.40
C GLY A 34 14.32 26.48 -13.05
N GLY A 35 14.99 26.32 -14.18
CA GLY A 35 15.16 25.03 -14.85
C GLY A 35 15.93 24.02 -14.01
N MET A 36 17.00 24.46 -13.33
CA MET A 36 17.79 23.60 -12.43
C MET A 36 16.97 23.15 -11.21
N VAL A 37 16.24 24.07 -10.58
CA VAL A 37 15.35 23.76 -9.46
C VAL A 37 14.28 22.74 -9.88
N TYR A 38 13.66 22.95 -11.03
CA TYR A 38 12.65 22.04 -11.56
C TYR A 38 13.21 20.65 -11.88
N ALA A 39 14.37 20.59 -12.53
CA ALA A 39 15.05 19.32 -12.83
C ALA A 39 15.43 18.55 -11.56
N ASN A 40 16.01 19.25 -10.56
CA ASN A 40 16.34 18.66 -9.27
C ASN A 40 15.10 18.13 -8.54
N ARG A 41 14.03 18.93 -8.48
CA ARG A 41 12.77 18.50 -7.86
C ARG A 41 12.21 17.22 -8.51
N ARG A 42 12.25 17.15 -9.85
CA ARG A 42 11.80 15.94 -10.57
C ARG A 42 12.68 14.73 -10.26
N HIS A 43 14.00 14.92 -10.16
CA HIS A 43 14.93 13.85 -9.77
C HIS A 43 14.65 13.36 -8.35
N MET A 44 14.46 14.28 -7.41
CA MET A 44 14.08 13.96 -6.03
C MET A 44 12.77 13.19 -5.96
N GLN A 45 11.75 13.63 -6.72
CA GLN A 45 10.45 12.94 -6.74
C GLN A 45 10.59 11.51 -7.25
N ASN A 46 11.32 11.30 -8.35
CA ASN A 46 11.57 9.95 -8.86
C ASN A 46 12.30 9.07 -7.83
N ALA A 47 13.27 9.63 -7.11
CA ALA A 47 14.00 8.92 -6.07
C ALA A 47 13.11 8.59 -4.86
N SER A 48 12.26 9.52 -4.44
CA SER A 48 11.30 9.30 -3.35
C SER A 48 10.25 8.24 -3.73
N ASP A 49 9.71 8.31 -4.95
CA ASP A 49 8.77 7.32 -5.47
C ASP A 49 9.41 5.92 -5.53
N ALA A 50 10.64 5.83 -6.04
CA ALA A 50 11.38 4.57 -6.11
C ALA A 50 11.68 4.01 -4.71
N ALA A 51 12.03 4.87 -3.76
CA ALA A 51 12.34 4.47 -2.40
C ALA A 51 11.07 3.97 -1.66
N SER A 52 9.97 4.72 -1.71
CA SER A 52 8.71 4.31 -1.10
C SER A 52 8.18 3.01 -1.69
N LEU A 53 8.28 2.84 -3.03
CA LEU A 53 7.84 1.62 -3.70
C LEU A 53 8.72 0.42 -3.36
N ALA A 54 10.03 0.59 -3.28
CA ALA A 54 10.96 -0.45 -2.86
C ALA A 54 10.69 -0.89 -1.41
N GLY A 55 10.50 0.07 -0.50
CA GLY A 55 10.11 -0.19 0.88
C GLY A 55 8.78 -0.89 0.98
N GLY A 56 7.75 -0.42 0.25
CA GLY A 56 6.45 -1.07 0.19
C GLY A 56 6.51 -2.50 -0.35
N SER A 57 7.32 -2.73 -1.38
CA SER A 57 7.54 -4.08 -1.91
C SER A 57 8.19 -5.01 -0.88
N ALA A 58 9.16 -4.51 -0.10
CA ALA A 58 9.78 -5.27 0.96
C ALA A 58 8.79 -5.64 2.07
N VAL A 59 7.95 -4.68 2.49
CA VAL A 59 6.84 -4.92 3.43
C VAL A 59 5.91 -6.01 2.89
N ALA A 60 5.46 -5.89 1.64
CA ALA A 60 4.56 -6.86 1.03
C ALA A 60 5.16 -8.27 1.00
N MET A 61 6.42 -8.40 0.59
CA MET A 61 7.14 -9.67 0.57
C MET A 61 7.32 -10.26 1.97
N TYR A 62 7.61 -9.42 2.95
CA TYR A 62 7.77 -9.86 4.34
C TYR A 62 6.46 -10.44 4.89
N LEU A 63 5.36 -9.69 4.71
CA LEU A 63 4.03 -10.12 5.13
C LEU A 63 3.61 -11.43 4.46
N GLU A 64 3.87 -11.58 3.16
CA GLU A 64 3.56 -12.79 2.41
C GLU A 64 4.36 -13.99 2.89
N ASN A 65 5.67 -13.83 3.10
CA ASN A 65 6.56 -14.90 3.57
C ASN A 65 6.27 -15.36 5.00
N HIS A 66 5.61 -14.51 5.80
CA HIS A 66 5.23 -14.81 7.17
C HIS A 66 3.73 -15.08 7.31
N TYR A 67 3.03 -15.29 6.19
CA TYR A 67 1.60 -15.64 6.14
C TYR A 67 0.70 -14.66 6.90
N VAL A 68 1.05 -13.38 6.92
CA VAL A 68 0.20 -12.35 7.50
C VAL A 68 -0.90 -12.00 6.52
N VAL A 69 -2.12 -12.33 6.87
CA VAL A 69 -3.32 -12.08 6.07
C VAL A 69 -4.21 -11.04 6.75
N TYR A 70 -5.24 -10.62 6.05
CA TYR A 70 -6.15 -9.59 6.56
C TYR A 70 -6.83 -9.98 7.88
N SER A 71 -7.23 -11.25 8.08
CA SER A 71 -7.85 -11.74 9.33
C SER A 71 -6.93 -11.63 10.54
N ASP A 72 -5.64 -11.92 10.36
CA ASP A 72 -4.63 -11.95 11.43
C ASP A 72 -3.97 -10.59 11.66
N TRP A 73 -4.43 -9.56 10.96
CA TRP A 73 -3.80 -8.26 11.01
C TRP A 73 -3.88 -7.60 12.37
N SER A 74 -2.75 -7.32 12.93
CA SER A 74 -2.60 -6.43 14.10
C SER A 74 -1.33 -5.62 14.00
N CYS A 75 -1.43 -4.31 14.18
CA CYS A 75 -0.24 -3.44 14.24
C CYS A 75 0.69 -3.76 15.42
N SER A 76 0.22 -4.50 16.42
CA SER A 76 1.05 -5.00 17.53
C SER A 76 1.67 -6.37 17.25
N ASP A 77 1.32 -7.02 16.14
CA ASP A 77 1.93 -8.31 15.76
C ASP A 77 3.41 -8.10 15.41
N SER A 78 4.27 -8.93 16.00
CA SER A 78 5.72 -8.87 15.78
C SER A 78 6.11 -9.05 14.31
N ARG A 79 5.33 -9.80 13.53
CA ARG A 79 5.54 -9.98 12.07
C ARG A 79 5.24 -8.69 11.31
N VAL A 80 4.17 -7.98 11.69
CA VAL A 80 3.79 -6.69 11.10
C VAL A 80 4.81 -5.61 11.47
N ILE A 81 5.26 -5.56 12.71
CA ILE A 81 6.33 -4.67 13.15
C ILE A 81 7.63 -4.97 12.38
N SER A 82 8.00 -6.25 12.28
CA SER A 82 9.22 -6.64 11.57
C SER A 82 9.15 -6.33 10.07
N ALA A 83 7.97 -6.40 9.45
CA ALA A 83 7.79 -5.99 8.06
C ALA A 83 8.17 -4.51 7.84
N GLN A 84 7.96 -3.67 8.83
CA GLN A 84 8.30 -2.24 8.79
C GLN A 84 9.79 -2.00 9.05
N ILE A 85 10.30 -2.47 10.21
CA ILE A 85 11.58 -2.04 10.78
C ILE A 85 12.68 -3.12 10.78
N ASN A 86 12.48 -4.28 10.15
CA ASN A 86 13.54 -5.29 10.11
C ASN A 86 14.81 -4.75 9.46
N ALA A 87 15.93 -4.80 10.17
CA ALA A 87 17.20 -4.21 9.75
C ALA A 87 17.81 -4.83 8.46
N THR A 88 17.31 -5.96 8.02
CA THR A 88 17.82 -6.67 6.84
C THR A 88 16.92 -6.48 5.62
N ASN A 89 15.62 -6.62 5.79
CA ASN A 89 14.64 -6.70 4.70
C ASN A 89 13.29 -6.04 5.02
N GLY A 90 13.24 -5.19 6.04
CA GLY A 90 12.06 -4.38 6.33
C GLY A 90 11.88 -3.22 5.35
N GLY A 91 10.71 -2.59 5.44
CA GLY A 91 10.35 -1.46 4.57
C GLY A 91 11.30 -0.28 4.68
N GLU A 92 11.61 0.14 5.90
CA GLU A 92 12.50 1.28 6.16
C GLU A 92 13.89 1.11 5.55
N ILE A 93 14.58 0.03 5.90
CA ILE A 93 15.95 -0.21 5.42
C ILE A 93 16.00 -0.37 3.90
N THR A 94 14.94 -0.92 3.29
CA THR A 94 14.87 -1.10 1.85
C THR A 94 14.62 0.23 1.14
N ALA A 95 13.78 1.08 1.70
CA ALA A 95 13.56 2.45 1.21
C ALA A 95 14.85 3.28 1.27
N ILE A 96 15.57 3.23 2.40
CA ILE A 96 16.86 3.91 2.59
C ILE A 96 17.87 3.47 1.51
N ARG A 97 18.00 2.16 1.29
CA ARG A 97 18.90 1.62 0.26
C ARG A 97 18.51 2.06 -1.15
N SER A 98 17.23 2.10 -1.43
CA SER A 98 16.73 2.56 -2.74
C SER A 98 16.96 4.05 -2.96
N ALA A 99 16.78 4.89 -1.94
CA ALA A 99 17.13 6.31 -2.00
C ALA A 99 18.64 6.51 -2.26
N ALA A 100 19.49 5.73 -1.58
CA ALA A 100 20.94 5.80 -1.74
C ALA A 100 21.40 5.42 -3.17
N VAL A 101 20.74 4.47 -3.82
CA VAL A 101 21.01 4.12 -5.24
C VAL A 101 20.67 5.29 -6.18
N ASN A 102 19.78 6.17 -5.75
CA ASN A 102 19.39 7.37 -6.49
C ASN A 102 20.08 8.65 -5.98
N ASP A 103 21.24 8.50 -5.34
CA ASP A 103 22.10 9.59 -4.84
C ASP A 103 21.52 10.42 -3.68
N TYR A 104 20.52 9.90 -2.96
CA TYR A 104 19.96 10.56 -1.78
C TYR A 104 20.18 9.74 -0.52
N THR A 105 20.69 10.42 0.51
CA THR A 105 20.82 9.81 1.84
C THR A 105 19.64 10.23 2.69
N ILE A 106 18.87 9.25 3.16
CA ILE A 106 17.77 9.43 4.09
C ILE A 106 17.95 8.48 5.27
N ASP A 107 17.39 8.81 6.42
CA ASP A 107 17.49 8.03 7.65
C ASP A 107 16.13 7.40 8.02
N ALA A 108 16.16 6.45 8.97
CA ALA A 108 14.94 5.81 9.52
C ALA A 108 14.09 6.76 10.37
N GLU A 109 14.65 7.89 10.79
CA GLU A 109 13.92 8.95 11.49
C GLU A 109 13.78 10.15 10.56
N ILE A 110 12.59 10.76 10.54
CA ILE A 110 12.38 11.98 9.76
C ILE A 110 12.98 13.15 10.53
N ALA A 111 14.13 13.61 10.06
CA ALA A 111 14.75 14.85 10.51
C ALA A 111 14.71 15.88 9.37
N ASP A 112 14.27 17.10 9.67
CA ASP A 112 14.21 18.20 8.69
C ASP A 112 13.50 17.85 7.38
N MET A 113 12.43 17.05 7.43
CA MET A 113 11.70 16.54 6.27
C MET A 113 12.60 15.70 5.34
N ASN A 114 13.48 14.91 5.89
CA ASN A 114 14.35 13.98 5.18
C ASN A 114 14.41 12.66 5.96
N GLY A 115 13.89 11.59 5.39
CA GLY A 115 13.83 10.30 6.08
C GLY A 115 12.75 9.38 5.52
N VAL A 116 12.57 8.25 6.18
CA VAL A 116 11.50 7.30 5.91
C VAL A 116 10.70 7.06 7.19
N ASP A 117 9.39 6.91 7.03
CA ASP A 117 8.46 6.56 8.10
C ASP A 117 7.56 5.43 7.64
N THR A 118 7.26 4.51 8.55
CA THR A 118 6.33 3.41 8.28
C THR A 118 5.20 3.43 9.28
N ASP A 119 4.00 3.61 8.78
CA ASP A 119 2.78 3.79 9.57
C ASP A 119 1.86 2.59 9.40
N CYS A 120 1.59 1.85 10.48
CA CYS A 120 0.63 0.76 10.46
C CYS A 120 -0.74 1.27 10.87
N ILE A 121 -1.73 1.03 10.03
CA ILE A 121 -3.12 1.41 10.28
C ILE A 121 -3.97 0.18 10.53
N GLN A 122 -4.66 0.24 11.64
CA GLN A 122 -5.67 -0.72 12.03
C GLN A 122 -6.90 0.06 12.51
N GLY A 123 -7.90 0.15 11.66
CA GLY A 123 -9.14 0.83 12.00
C GLY A 123 -9.95 0.07 13.06
N TYR A 124 -10.95 0.73 13.63
CA TYR A 124 -11.86 0.14 14.62
C TYR A 124 -12.93 -0.69 13.94
N ASP A 125 -13.23 -1.88 14.47
CA ASP A 125 -14.28 -2.75 13.97
C ASP A 125 -15.65 -2.33 14.53
N ASN A 126 -16.40 -1.60 13.73
CA ASN A 126 -17.82 -1.32 13.99
C ASN A 126 -18.76 -2.08 13.03
N GLY A 127 -18.30 -3.22 12.51
CA GLY A 127 -19.05 -4.04 11.55
C GLY A 127 -18.91 -3.63 10.09
N SER A 128 -18.15 -2.58 9.80
CA SER A 128 -17.79 -2.17 8.44
C SER A 128 -16.38 -2.64 8.10
N TRP A 129 -16.07 -2.81 6.82
CA TRP A 129 -14.71 -3.12 6.37
C TRP A 129 -13.72 -2.07 6.84
N ILE A 130 -12.75 -2.50 7.62
CA ILE A 130 -11.75 -1.62 8.19
C ILE A 130 -10.55 -1.62 7.30
N GLU A 131 -10.01 -0.44 7.06
CA GLU A 131 -8.75 -0.33 6.37
C GLU A 131 -7.61 -0.85 7.25
N ARG A 132 -6.90 -1.85 6.73
CA ARG A 132 -5.71 -2.46 7.33
C ARG A 132 -4.59 -2.34 6.33
N TYR A 133 -3.57 -1.56 6.67
CA TYR A 133 -2.46 -1.32 5.77
C TYR A 133 -1.22 -0.80 6.49
N ILE A 134 -0.09 -0.85 5.80
CA ILE A 134 1.13 -0.13 6.14
C ILE A 134 1.37 0.91 5.06
N ASP A 135 1.57 2.16 5.45
CA ASP A 135 2.09 3.20 4.58
C ASP A 135 3.60 3.30 4.77
N VAL A 136 4.34 3.26 3.68
CA VAL A 136 5.78 3.57 3.65
C VAL A 136 5.91 4.95 3.03
N LYS A 137 6.27 5.93 3.84
CA LYS A 137 6.42 7.33 3.47
C LYS A 137 7.90 7.67 3.37
N THR A 138 8.29 8.32 2.31
CA THR A 138 9.66 8.80 2.13
C THR A 138 9.66 10.28 1.87
N PHE A 139 10.54 10.98 2.57
CA PHE A 139 10.77 12.41 2.42
C PHE A 139 12.20 12.61 1.96
N ILE A 140 12.39 13.39 0.91
CA ILE A 140 13.71 13.79 0.43
C ILE A 140 13.75 15.30 0.38
N THR A 141 14.71 15.88 1.12
CA THR A 141 15.00 17.29 1.10
C THR A 141 16.40 17.51 0.55
N SER A 142 16.53 18.40 -0.43
CA SER A 142 17.81 18.73 -1.05
C SER A 142 17.90 20.20 -1.41
N ASP A 143 19.10 20.73 -1.31
CA ASP A 143 19.43 22.08 -1.68
C ASP A 143 19.90 22.11 -3.14
N THR A 144 19.23 22.93 -3.96
CA THR A 144 19.60 23.10 -5.37
C THR A 144 20.61 24.22 -5.49
N PRO A 145 21.78 23.95 -6.09
CA PRO A 145 22.73 25.01 -6.41
C PRO A 145 22.14 25.97 -7.44
N THR A 146 22.45 27.24 -7.29
CA THR A 146 22.01 28.29 -8.22
C THR A 146 23.20 28.87 -9.00
N ALA A 147 23.00 29.17 -10.27
CA ALA A 147 24.03 29.78 -11.11
C ALA A 147 24.02 31.30 -11.00
N PHE A 148 22.86 31.91 -10.93
CA PHE A 148 22.69 33.37 -10.97
C PHE A 148 21.94 33.92 -9.75
N ALA A 149 21.04 33.16 -9.13
CA ALA A 149 20.25 33.63 -8.00
C ALA A 149 21.12 34.04 -6.81
N HIS A 150 22.34 33.48 -6.66
CA HIS A 150 23.27 33.87 -5.60
C HIS A 150 23.71 35.34 -5.63
N PHE A 151 23.55 36.05 -6.76
CA PHE A 151 23.81 37.51 -6.82
C PHE A 151 22.75 38.33 -6.09
N VAL A 152 21.56 37.77 -5.89
CA VAL A 152 20.40 38.44 -5.28
C VAL A 152 19.95 37.76 -3.98
N TYR A 153 20.22 36.46 -3.84
CA TYR A 153 19.79 35.64 -2.72
C TYR A 153 20.92 34.72 -2.25
N ASN A 154 21.32 34.87 -1.00
CA ASN A 154 22.46 34.12 -0.42
C ASN A 154 22.08 32.82 0.30
N GLY A 155 20.86 32.34 0.14
CA GLY A 155 20.40 31.06 0.72
C GLY A 155 20.33 29.92 -0.28
N PRO A 156 20.31 28.66 0.19
CA PRO A 156 20.05 27.54 -0.67
C PRO A 156 18.58 27.56 -1.15
N LEU A 157 18.36 27.13 -2.38
CA LEU A 157 17.00 26.85 -2.87
C LEU A 157 16.62 25.42 -2.46
N ARG A 158 16.03 25.33 -1.27
CA ARG A 158 15.64 24.05 -0.68
C ARG A 158 14.34 23.54 -1.29
N ASN A 159 14.34 22.28 -1.69
CA ASN A 159 13.17 21.55 -2.15
C ASN A 159 12.93 20.35 -1.24
N THR A 160 11.66 20.06 -0.99
CA THR A 160 11.22 18.85 -0.31
C THR A 160 10.17 18.14 -1.17
N VAL A 161 10.27 16.84 -1.26
CA VAL A 161 9.30 15.96 -1.92
C VAL A 161 8.91 14.83 -0.98
N GLU A 162 7.71 14.31 -1.19
CA GLU A 162 7.15 13.20 -0.43
C GLU A 162 6.60 12.15 -1.40
N ALA A 163 6.77 10.88 -1.05
CA ALA A 163 6.09 9.78 -1.70
C ALA A 163 5.56 8.78 -0.67
N VAL A 164 4.41 8.20 -0.95
CA VAL A 164 3.76 7.23 -0.06
C VAL A 164 3.38 5.99 -0.86
N THR A 165 3.81 4.82 -0.39
CA THR A 165 3.36 3.53 -0.90
C THR A 165 2.54 2.82 0.15
N ARG A 166 1.29 2.49 -0.19
CA ARG A 166 0.38 1.76 0.69
C ARG A 166 0.41 0.27 0.39
N VAL A 167 0.67 -0.53 1.43
CA VAL A 167 0.68 -1.98 1.38
C VAL A 167 -0.50 -2.51 2.17
N LYS A 168 -1.42 -3.20 1.49
CA LYS A 168 -2.53 -3.90 2.14
C LYS A 168 -2.16 -5.37 2.31
N PRO A 169 -2.52 -6.00 3.45
CA PRO A 169 -2.36 -7.43 3.60
C PRO A 169 -3.19 -8.16 2.55
N ARG A 170 -2.72 -9.33 2.17
CA ARG A 170 -3.49 -10.19 1.29
C ARG A 170 -4.85 -10.47 1.93
N ILE A 171 -5.90 -10.21 1.18
CA ILE A 171 -7.23 -10.74 1.47
C ILE A 171 -7.28 -12.06 0.71
N PRO A 172 -7.18 -13.21 1.41
CA PRO A 172 -7.32 -14.48 0.72
C PRO A 172 -8.66 -14.51 0.02
N LEU A 173 -8.73 -15.13 -1.14
CA LEU A 173 -10.00 -15.50 -1.77
C LEU A 173 -10.82 -16.19 -0.67
N ALA A 174 -12.06 -15.72 -0.45
CA ALA A 174 -12.89 -16.19 0.63
C ALA A 174 -12.35 -15.92 2.07
N PHE A 175 -11.69 -14.78 2.30
CA PHE A 175 -11.30 -14.28 3.64
C PHE A 175 -10.37 -15.20 4.45
N GLY A 176 -9.51 -15.95 3.80
CA GLY A 176 -8.60 -16.88 4.45
C GLY A 176 -9.12 -18.30 4.53
N ASN A 177 -10.30 -18.52 4.02
CA ASN A 177 -10.87 -19.86 4.00
C ASN A 177 -10.57 -20.57 2.69
N ALA A 178 -10.25 -21.83 2.76
CA ALA A 178 -10.05 -22.70 1.60
C ALA A 178 -11.39 -23.19 1.05
N ILE A 179 -12.37 -23.34 1.95
CA ILE A 179 -13.73 -23.76 1.59
C ILE A 179 -14.71 -22.73 2.16
N VAL A 180 -15.64 -22.25 1.29
CA VAL A 180 -16.63 -21.24 1.68
C VAL A 180 -17.98 -21.59 1.10
N ALA A 181 -18.99 -21.68 1.97
CA ALA A 181 -20.39 -21.72 1.58
C ALA A 181 -21.05 -20.37 1.83
N LEU A 182 -21.57 -19.76 0.77
CA LEU A 182 -22.21 -18.44 0.82
C LEU A 182 -23.73 -18.50 0.94
N GLY A 183 -24.31 -19.69 0.91
CA GLY A 183 -25.73 -19.88 1.14
C GLY A 183 -26.13 -19.43 2.54
N MET A 184 -27.36 -18.93 2.67
CA MET A 184 -27.88 -18.41 3.92
C MET A 184 -28.83 -19.38 4.63
N ASP A 185 -29.10 -20.50 3.99
CA ASP A 185 -30.01 -21.55 4.46
C ASP A 185 -29.23 -22.84 4.62
N CYS A 186 -29.42 -23.51 5.74
CA CYS A 186 -28.79 -24.79 6.06
C CYS A 186 -29.30 -25.96 5.21
N GLN A 187 -30.53 -25.84 4.68
CA GLN A 187 -31.14 -26.95 3.95
C GLN A 187 -30.59 -27.11 2.50
N ASP A 188 -30.16 -26.04 1.88
CA ASP A 188 -29.77 -26.04 0.46
C ASP A 188 -28.35 -25.56 0.16
N ALA A 189 -27.61 -25.06 1.13
CA ALA A 189 -26.40 -24.30 0.86
C ALA A 189 -25.33 -24.34 1.97
N GLY A 190 -25.38 -25.29 2.85
CA GLY A 190 -24.34 -25.55 3.85
C GLY A 190 -23.11 -26.24 3.25
N ILE A 191 -22.21 -26.60 4.10
CA ILE A 191 -21.10 -27.51 3.80
C ILE A 191 -21.47 -28.86 4.39
N ASP A 192 -21.52 -29.88 3.55
CA ASP A 192 -21.79 -31.26 3.96
C ASP A 192 -20.56 -32.11 3.64
N PHE A 193 -20.02 -32.74 4.65
CA PHE A 193 -18.95 -33.72 4.54
C PHE A 193 -19.53 -35.10 4.78
N ASP A 194 -19.75 -35.86 3.71
CA ASP A 194 -20.32 -37.20 3.76
C ASP A 194 -19.32 -38.24 3.27
N GLY A 195 -19.35 -39.41 3.90
CA GLY A 195 -18.55 -40.57 3.53
C GLY A 195 -17.64 -41.10 4.63
N ASP A 196 -16.77 -42.03 4.24
CA ASP A 196 -15.85 -42.73 5.16
C ASP A 196 -14.37 -42.34 4.93
N SER A 197 -14.13 -41.28 4.20
CA SER A 197 -12.78 -40.81 3.82
C SER A 197 -12.38 -39.57 4.58
N GLY A 198 -11.07 -39.44 4.86
CA GLY A 198 -10.54 -38.21 5.47
C GLY A 198 -10.46 -37.04 4.49
N VAL A 199 -10.87 -35.86 4.92
CA VAL A 199 -10.70 -34.60 4.22
C VAL A 199 -9.60 -33.79 4.89
N ILE A 200 -8.58 -33.39 4.10
CA ILE A 200 -7.50 -32.56 4.59
C ILE A 200 -7.61 -31.20 3.89
N VAL A 201 -7.78 -30.14 4.67
CA VAL A 201 -7.80 -28.77 4.20
C VAL A 201 -6.51 -28.09 4.64
N SER A 202 -5.76 -27.56 3.69
CA SER A 202 -4.52 -26.83 3.96
C SER A 202 -4.48 -25.52 3.20
N GLY A 203 -3.86 -24.49 3.80
CA GLY A 203 -3.73 -23.16 3.19
C GLY A 203 -4.92 -22.21 3.43
N GLY A 204 -5.89 -22.60 4.24
CA GLY A 204 -7.03 -21.78 4.65
C GLY A 204 -8.01 -22.54 5.54
N GLY A 205 -8.91 -21.81 6.18
CA GLY A 205 -9.97 -22.37 7.01
C GLY A 205 -11.19 -22.84 6.22
N ILE A 206 -12.25 -23.11 6.95
CA ILE A 206 -13.57 -23.43 6.41
C ILE A 206 -14.56 -22.42 6.96
N PHE A 207 -15.40 -21.85 6.09
CA PHE A 207 -16.42 -20.90 6.50
C PHE A 207 -17.77 -21.22 5.86
N SER A 208 -18.84 -21.18 6.65
CA SER A 208 -20.20 -21.27 6.16
C SER A 208 -21.05 -20.10 6.64
N ASN A 209 -21.80 -19.47 5.73
CA ASN A 209 -22.86 -18.52 6.09
C ASN A 209 -24.07 -19.22 6.74
N SER A 210 -24.18 -20.52 6.59
CA SER A 210 -25.25 -21.36 7.12
C SER A 210 -24.69 -22.46 8.01
N CYS A 211 -24.78 -23.70 7.60
CA CYS A 211 -24.40 -24.86 8.42
C CYS A 211 -23.17 -25.60 7.88
N ILE A 212 -22.57 -26.36 8.75
CA ILE A 212 -21.55 -27.36 8.46
C ILE A 212 -22.00 -28.67 9.04
N ASP A 213 -22.18 -29.68 8.20
CA ASP A 213 -22.64 -30.98 8.58
C ASP A 213 -21.55 -32.02 8.32
N THR A 214 -21.45 -33.03 9.19
CA THR A 214 -20.59 -34.21 8.98
C THR A 214 -21.39 -35.45 9.07
N GLN A 215 -21.27 -36.35 8.09
CA GLN A 215 -21.97 -37.64 8.05
C GLN A 215 -21.03 -38.81 7.83
N GLY A 216 -21.40 -39.94 8.34
CA GLY A 216 -20.61 -41.18 8.18
C GLY A 216 -19.35 -41.20 9.04
N GLY A 217 -18.29 -41.82 8.53
CA GLY A 217 -16.99 -41.91 9.22
C GLY A 217 -15.97 -40.86 8.76
N VAL A 218 -16.45 -39.76 8.16
CA VAL A 218 -15.56 -38.73 7.61
C VAL A 218 -14.73 -38.02 8.70
N GLY A 219 -13.43 -37.93 8.48
CA GLY A 219 -12.55 -37.12 9.31
C GLY A 219 -12.16 -35.84 8.54
N VAL A 220 -12.48 -34.68 9.08
CA VAL A 220 -12.10 -33.38 8.47
C VAL A 220 -11.02 -32.76 9.32
N ALA A 221 -9.87 -32.47 8.74
CA ALA A 221 -8.76 -31.80 9.41
C ALA A 221 -8.29 -30.55 8.66
N VAL A 222 -8.25 -29.45 9.38
CA VAL A 222 -7.71 -28.17 8.86
C VAL A 222 -6.34 -27.94 9.49
N TYR A 223 -5.34 -27.73 8.67
CA TYR A 223 -3.95 -27.54 9.10
C TYR A 223 -3.44 -26.14 8.84
N GLY A 224 -2.55 -25.66 9.72
CA GLY A 224 -1.86 -24.38 9.55
C GLY A 224 -2.40 -23.26 10.44
N GLY A 225 -3.14 -23.60 11.51
CA GLY A 225 -3.71 -22.61 12.44
C GLY A 225 -4.92 -21.88 11.88
N TYR A 226 -5.63 -22.50 10.94
CA TYR A 226 -6.86 -21.96 10.36
C TYR A 226 -8.08 -22.51 11.07
N ASP A 227 -9.10 -21.67 11.23
CA ASP A 227 -10.30 -21.99 11.94
C ASP A 227 -11.39 -22.55 11.02
N ILE A 228 -12.31 -23.30 11.62
CA ILE A 228 -13.56 -23.70 11.00
C ILE A 228 -14.64 -22.87 11.66
N THR A 229 -15.37 -22.10 10.88
CA THR A 229 -16.35 -21.15 11.41
C THR A 229 -17.68 -21.23 10.68
N CYS A 230 -18.77 -21.11 11.43
CA CYS A 230 -20.09 -20.95 10.85
C CYS A 230 -20.89 -19.83 11.56
N ARG A 231 -21.84 -19.24 10.82
CA ARG A 231 -22.43 -17.95 11.18
C ARG A 231 -23.43 -17.99 12.32
N THR A 232 -24.27 -18.99 12.35
CA THR A 232 -25.36 -19.07 13.31
C THR A 232 -24.99 -19.89 14.53
N PRO A 233 -25.59 -19.67 15.70
CA PRO A 233 -25.53 -20.65 16.79
C PRO A 233 -26.11 -21.99 16.33
N ASP A 234 -25.57 -23.09 16.85
CA ASP A 234 -25.98 -24.44 16.50
C ASP A 234 -25.92 -24.73 14.99
N CYS A 235 -24.89 -24.21 14.33
CA CYS A 235 -24.69 -24.38 12.87
C CYS A 235 -23.81 -25.57 12.51
N TYR A 236 -23.23 -26.25 13.46
CA TYR A 236 -22.53 -27.50 13.25
C TYR A 236 -23.39 -28.67 13.70
N ASP A 237 -23.60 -29.65 12.83
CA ASP A 237 -24.30 -30.90 13.15
C ASP A 237 -23.41 -32.10 12.83
N ASP A 238 -23.18 -32.93 13.86
CA ASP A 238 -22.56 -34.22 13.72
C ASP A 238 -23.69 -35.28 13.77
N HIS A 239 -24.14 -35.70 12.61
CA HIS A 239 -25.23 -36.68 12.47
C HIS A 239 -24.92 -38.08 13.02
N GLY A 240 -24.15 -38.13 14.13
CA GLY A 240 -23.94 -39.35 14.91
C GLY A 240 -23.00 -40.35 14.26
N GLY A 241 -22.20 -39.92 13.32
CA GLY A 241 -21.14 -40.74 12.73
C GLY A 241 -19.89 -40.81 13.63
N ALA A 242 -18.99 -41.74 13.33
CA ALA A 242 -17.66 -41.80 13.97
C ALA A 242 -16.72 -40.73 13.39
N GLY A 243 -17.26 -39.78 12.64
CA GLY A 243 -16.51 -38.67 12.03
C GLY A 243 -15.97 -37.68 13.07
N SER A 244 -14.90 -37.05 12.76
CA SER A 244 -14.31 -36.00 13.59
C SER A 244 -13.93 -34.80 12.74
N ILE A 245 -14.24 -33.60 13.23
CA ILE A 245 -13.80 -32.36 12.64
C ILE A 245 -12.76 -31.67 13.56
N SER A 246 -11.66 -31.22 13.02
CA SER A 246 -10.59 -30.60 13.80
C SER A 246 -9.96 -29.44 13.01
N PRO A 247 -9.86 -28.24 13.59
CA PRO A 247 -10.37 -27.85 14.92
C PRO A 247 -11.90 -27.91 15.00
N MET A 248 -12.43 -27.90 16.20
CA MET A 248 -13.89 -27.84 16.41
C MET A 248 -14.45 -26.54 15.85
N PRO A 249 -15.57 -26.54 15.12
CA PRO A 249 -16.14 -25.32 14.54
C PRO A 249 -16.49 -24.28 15.60
N GLU A 250 -16.13 -23.02 15.29
CA GLU A 250 -16.61 -21.88 16.04
C GLU A 250 -17.96 -21.42 15.47
N GLU A 251 -18.97 -21.51 16.30
CA GLU A 251 -20.35 -21.21 15.94
C GLU A 251 -20.74 -19.77 16.29
N GLY A 252 -21.75 -19.24 15.62
CA GLY A 252 -22.34 -17.95 16.00
C GLY A 252 -21.47 -16.75 15.67
N MET A 253 -20.59 -16.83 14.68
CA MET A 253 -19.66 -15.76 14.32
C MET A 253 -20.33 -14.49 13.75
N GLY A 254 -21.64 -14.46 13.65
CA GLY A 254 -22.48 -13.27 13.46
C GLY A 254 -22.37 -12.54 12.11
N ARG A 255 -21.33 -12.75 11.33
CA ARG A 255 -21.06 -12.01 10.09
C ARG A 255 -21.20 -12.89 8.86
N ALA A 256 -22.16 -12.55 8.00
CA ALA A 256 -22.30 -13.20 6.71
C ALA A 256 -21.32 -12.62 5.70
N LEU A 257 -20.70 -13.47 4.89
CA LEU A 257 -20.01 -13.05 3.68
C LEU A 257 -21.04 -12.73 2.57
N PRO A 258 -20.95 -11.57 1.91
CA PRO A 258 -21.94 -11.17 0.91
C PRO A 258 -21.82 -12.05 -0.35
N ARG A 259 -22.92 -12.69 -0.72
CA ARG A 259 -22.98 -13.58 -1.89
C ARG A 259 -22.66 -12.89 -3.21
N GLU A 260 -23.12 -11.66 -3.37
CA GLU A 260 -22.95 -10.92 -4.61
C GLU A 260 -21.49 -10.53 -4.91
N SER A 261 -20.67 -10.38 -3.87
CA SER A 261 -19.25 -10.04 -4.01
C SER A 261 -18.41 -11.18 -4.62
N TYR A 262 -18.96 -12.38 -4.71
CA TYR A 262 -18.27 -13.59 -5.16
C TYR A 262 -18.93 -14.24 -6.37
N ALA A 263 -19.84 -13.55 -7.04
CA ALA A 263 -20.42 -14.01 -8.27
C ALA A 263 -19.32 -14.17 -9.33
N VAL A 264 -18.89 -15.39 -9.56
CA VAL A 264 -18.02 -15.73 -10.68
C VAL A 264 -18.86 -15.67 -11.95
N PRO A 265 -18.44 -14.94 -13.01
CA PRO A 265 -19.15 -14.97 -14.27
C PRO A 265 -19.21 -16.42 -14.77
N THR A 266 -20.41 -16.88 -15.11
CA THR A 266 -20.59 -18.21 -15.70
C THR A 266 -19.74 -18.32 -16.96
N PRO A 267 -18.86 -19.33 -17.08
CA PRO A 267 -18.08 -19.50 -18.30
C PRO A 267 -19.03 -19.71 -19.48
N ASP A 268 -18.82 -18.94 -20.54
CA ASP A 268 -19.54 -19.13 -21.79
C ASP A 268 -18.96 -20.38 -22.46
N CYS A 269 -19.68 -21.49 -22.35
CA CYS A 269 -19.31 -22.76 -22.95
C CYS A 269 -19.91 -22.94 -24.36
N ALA A 270 -20.47 -21.88 -24.93
CA ALA A 270 -20.99 -21.88 -26.29
C ALA A 270 -19.86 -21.60 -27.31
N SER A 271 -19.14 -22.65 -27.72
CA SER A 271 -18.27 -22.66 -28.91
C SER A 271 -18.24 -24.05 -29.52
#